data_ec8e400ff28f56ff3fc0a1bd8ffe6dc9
#
_entry.id   ec8e400ff28f56ff3fc0a1bd8ffe6dc9
#
_cell.length_a   1.000
_cell.length_b   1.000
_cell.length_c   1.000
_cell.angle_alpha   90.00
_cell.angle_beta   90.00
_cell.angle_gamma   90.00
#
_symmetry.space_group_name_H-M   'P 1'
#
loop_
_entity.id
_entity.type
_entity.pdbx_description
1 polymer ?
#
loop_
_entity_poly.entity_id
_entity_poly.type
_entity_poly.pdbx_seq_one_letter_code
_entity_poly.pdbx_strand_id
1 'polypeptide(L)'
;QRNLPQEPEQTEERRLTVERNVPLDSLFMAYHMCSHDHPDYYAFDILSDLLSNGRSSRLNQHLVQQKQLFSSIDAYISGSVDAGLFHISGKPSAGVSLEQAEAAVREELERLQQEPVDEQELEKVKNKFESTQIFGNINYLNVATNLAWFELLGRAEDMEKEVDRYRAVTAGQLQRVAQSAFRQENGVILYYKKQVS
;
A
#
# COMPACT_ATOMS: atom_id res chain seq x y z
N GLN A 1 0.71 4.89 -30.42
CA GLN A 1 0.09 5.52 -29.22
C GLN A 1 -1.07 4.62 -28.79
N ARG A 2 -1.01 4.12 -27.55
CA ARG A 2 -2.16 3.43 -26.94
C ARG A 2 -3.18 4.50 -26.55
N ASN A 3 -4.36 4.44 -27.15
CA ASN A 3 -5.49 5.28 -26.77
C ASN A 3 -6.36 4.45 -25.82
N LEU A 4 -5.94 4.39 -24.55
CA LEU A 4 -6.70 3.66 -23.53
C LEU A 4 -7.80 4.57 -23.00
N PRO A 5 -9.04 4.06 -22.81
CA PRO A 5 -10.08 4.80 -22.15
C PRO A 5 -9.65 5.11 -20.70
N GLN A 6 -9.86 6.34 -20.27
CA GLN A 6 -9.68 6.70 -18.87
C GLN A 6 -10.82 6.12 -18.04
N GLU A 7 -10.46 5.50 -16.92
CA GLU A 7 -11.46 5.06 -15.93
C GLU A 7 -12.14 6.29 -15.32
N PRO A 8 -13.48 6.30 -15.23
CA PRO A 8 -14.20 7.40 -14.58
C PRO A 8 -13.86 7.43 -13.09
N GLU A 9 -13.87 8.64 -12.51
CA GLU A 9 -13.65 8.81 -11.07
C GLU A 9 -14.71 8.04 -10.27
N GLN A 10 -14.28 7.28 -9.27
CA GLN A 10 -15.18 6.57 -8.36
C GLN A 10 -15.78 7.57 -7.36
N THR A 11 -17.11 7.60 -7.28
CA THR A 11 -17.86 8.55 -6.45
C THR A 11 -18.55 7.92 -5.25
N GLU A 12 -18.51 6.58 -5.14
CA GLU A 12 -19.11 5.83 -4.03
C GLU A 12 -18.29 4.59 -3.69
N GLU A 13 -18.33 4.16 -2.43
CA GLU A 13 -17.70 2.91 -1.99
C GLU A 13 -18.34 1.72 -2.70
N ARG A 14 -17.51 0.84 -3.25
CA ARG A 14 -17.97 -0.41 -3.84
C ARG A 14 -17.71 -1.57 -2.87
N ARG A 15 -18.74 -2.39 -2.66
CA ARG A 15 -18.66 -3.53 -1.74
C ARG A 15 -19.12 -4.81 -2.42
N LEU A 16 -18.40 -5.89 -2.15
CA LEU A 16 -18.73 -7.22 -2.65
C LEU A 16 -18.49 -8.26 -1.55
N THR A 17 -19.42 -9.19 -1.41
CA THR A 17 -19.23 -10.41 -0.61
C THR A 17 -19.24 -11.61 -1.53
N VAL A 18 -18.21 -12.45 -1.43
CA VAL A 18 -18.06 -13.66 -2.24
C VAL A 18 -17.83 -14.84 -1.29
N GLU A 19 -18.64 -15.90 -1.45
CA GLU A 19 -18.46 -17.15 -0.72
C GLU A 19 -17.81 -18.20 -1.61
N ARG A 20 -16.78 -18.86 -1.11
CA ARG A 20 -16.02 -19.91 -1.82
C ARG A 20 -15.58 -21.01 -0.85
N ASN A 21 -15.23 -22.15 -1.42
CA ASN A 21 -14.63 -23.24 -0.67
C ASN A 21 -13.16 -22.90 -0.36
N VAL A 22 -12.94 -22.09 0.67
CA VAL A 22 -11.62 -21.65 1.15
C VAL A 22 -11.48 -21.99 2.62
N PRO A 23 -10.24 -22.15 3.14
CA PRO A 23 -10.04 -22.54 4.53
C PRO A 23 -10.42 -21.45 5.54
N LEU A 24 -10.23 -20.16 5.19
CA LEU A 24 -10.42 -19.02 6.07
C LEU A 24 -11.02 -17.85 5.31
N ASP A 25 -11.74 -17.00 6.05
CA ASP A 25 -12.18 -15.70 5.57
C ASP A 25 -10.99 -14.79 5.28
N SER A 26 -11.16 -13.88 4.32
CA SER A 26 -10.16 -12.88 3.98
C SER A 26 -10.83 -11.54 3.67
N LEU A 27 -10.20 -10.48 4.15
CA LEU A 27 -10.57 -9.09 3.85
C LEU A 27 -9.64 -8.54 2.77
N PHE A 28 -10.22 -7.94 1.73
CA PHE A 28 -9.47 -7.17 0.75
C PHE A 28 -10.06 -5.76 0.66
N MET A 29 -9.19 -4.77 0.72
CA MET A 29 -9.54 -3.36 0.53
C MET A 29 -8.60 -2.81 -0.54
N ALA A 30 -9.15 -2.03 -1.46
CA ALA A 30 -8.36 -1.38 -2.50
C ALA A 30 -8.81 0.08 -2.64
N TYR A 31 -7.85 0.95 -2.93
CA TYR A 31 -8.06 2.37 -3.15
C TYR A 31 -7.34 2.80 -4.41
N HIS A 32 -7.95 3.63 -5.25
CA HIS A 32 -7.25 4.18 -6.41
C HIS A 32 -6.07 5.04 -5.96
N MET A 33 -4.98 4.92 -6.70
CA MET A 33 -3.79 5.72 -6.52
C MET A 33 -3.28 6.28 -7.85
N CYS A 34 -2.33 7.20 -7.78
CA CYS A 34 -1.73 7.82 -8.94
C CYS A 34 -0.85 6.84 -9.76
N SER A 35 -0.48 7.27 -10.97
CA SER A 35 0.51 6.60 -11.82
C SER A 35 1.94 6.74 -11.28
N HIS A 36 2.86 5.94 -11.80
CA HIS A 36 4.26 5.93 -11.39
C HIS A 36 4.98 7.26 -11.62
N ASP A 37 4.62 8.01 -12.64
CA ASP A 37 5.23 9.31 -12.96
C ASP A 37 4.70 10.48 -12.11
N HIS A 38 3.68 10.24 -11.28
CA HIS A 38 3.11 11.26 -10.43
C HIS A 38 4.01 11.56 -9.21
N PRO A 39 4.15 12.82 -8.78
CA PRO A 39 4.99 13.19 -7.63
C PRO A 39 4.62 12.50 -6.30
N ASP A 40 3.38 12.06 -6.14
CA ASP A 40 2.91 11.40 -4.94
C ASP A 40 3.14 9.88 -4.93
N TYR A 41 3.64 9.28 -6.02
CA TYR A 41 3.88 7.83 -6.10
C TYR A 41 4.75 7.32 -4.95
N TYR A 42 5.86 7.99 -4.68
CA TYR A 42 6.80 7.64 -3.61
C TYR A 42 6.19 7.76 -2.21
N ALA A 43 5.25 8.68 -2.04
CA ALA A 43 4.50 8.79 -0.80
C ALA A 43 3.52 7.63 -0.60
N PHE A 44 2.87 7.15 -1.65
CA PHE A 44 2.04 5.94 -1.60
C PHE A 44 2.86 4.70 -1.23
N ASP A 45 4.05 4.56 -1.80
CA ASP A 45 4.91 3.41 -1.52
C ASP A 45 5.42 3.45 -0.06
N ILE A 46 5.89 4.60 0.42
CA ILE A 46 6.25 4.78 1.83
C ILE A 46 5.06 4.50 2.77
N LEU A 47 3.83 4.92 2.41
CA LEU A 47 2.64 4.59 3.21
C LEU A 47 2.41 3.08 3.29
N SER A 48 2.61 2.35 2.19
CA SER A 48 2.47 0.89 2.20
C SER A 48 3.50 0.23 3.11
N ASP A 49 4.75 0.67 3.05
CA ASP A 49 5.83 0.19 3.89
C ASP A 49 5.61 0.52 5.39
N LEU A 50 5.14 1.71 5.69
CA LEU A 50 4.79 2.16 7.02
C LEU A 50 3.70 1.28 7.64
N LEU A 51 2.70 0.91 6.82
CA LEU A 51 1.59 0.08 7.25
C LEU A 51 1.97 -1.39 7.43
N SER A 52 2.76 -1.99 6.53
CA SER A 52 2.94 -3.45 6.57
C SER A 52 4.36 -3.99 6.42
N ASN A 53 5.38 -3.17 6.12
CA ASN A 53 6.72 -3.68 5.83
C ASN A 53 7.51 -4.05 7.09
N GLY A 54 7.25 -5.25 7.61
CA GLY A 54 7.96 -5.87 8.72
C GLY A 54 7.25 -5.80 10.06
N ARG A 55 7.86 -6.44 11.08
CA ARG A 55 7.22 -6.61 12.40
C ARG A 55 6.92 -5.32 13.15
N SER A 56 7.62 -4.25 12.83
CA SER A 56 7.45 -2.95 13.47
C SER A 56 6.58 -1.98 12.65
N SER A 57 5.90 -2.45 11.63
CA SER A 57 4.91 -1.70 10.87
C SER A 57 3.59 -1.59 11.62
N ARG A 58 2.80 -0.55 11.35
CA ARG A 58 1.60 -0.21 12.13
C ARG A 58 0.57 -1.33 12.17
N LEU A 59 0.17 -1.87 11.01
CA LEU A 59 -0.81 -2.96 10.95
C LEU A 59 -0.32 -4.21 11.68
N ASN A 60 0.98 -4.55 11.55
CA ASN A 60 1.53 -5.70 12.24
C ASN A 60 1.55 -5.50 13.77
N GLN A 61 2.05 -4.35 14.23
CA GLN A 61 2.10 -4.07 15.67
C GLN A 61 0.72 -3.98 16.30
N HIS A 62 -0.19 -3.18 15.70
CA HIS A 62 -1.47 -2.89 16.33
C HIS A 62 -2.48 -4.02 16.11
N LEU A 63 -2.60 -4.54 14.89
CA LEU A 63 -3.68 -5.48 14.55
C LEU A 63 -3.29 -6.95 14.70
N VAL A 64 -2.00 -7.29 14.50
CA VAL A 64 -1.54 -8.68 14.64
C VAL A 64 -1.02 -8.95 16.06
N GLN A 65 -0.06 -8.11 16.56
CA GLN A 65 0.59 -8.41 17.84
C GLN A 65 -0.21 -7.96 19.04
N GLN A 66 -0.75 -6.73 19.04
CA GLN A 66 -1.45 -6.16 20.19
C GLN A 66 -2.91 -6.58 20.26
N LYS A 67 -3.71 -6.24 19.25
CA LYS A 67 -5.16 -6.51 19.21
C LYS A 67 -5.49 -7.96 18.80
N GLN A 68 -4.54 -8.68 18.17
CA GLN A 68 -4.69 -10.07 17.71
C GLN A 68 -5.92 -10.28 16.78
N LEU A 69 -6.30 -9.24 16.04
CA LEU A 69 -7.45 -9.29 15.13
C LEU A 69 -7.15 -9.97 13.80
N PHE A 70 -5.88 -10.03 13.42
CA PHE A 70 -5.43 -10.68 12.19
C PHE A 70 -4.34 -11.72 12.46
N SER A 71 -4.38 -12.82 11.74
CA SER A 71 -3.26 -13.77 11.66
C SER A 71 -2.16 -13.27 10.72
N SER A 72 -2.55 -12.55 9.66
CA SER A 72 -1.66 -11.83 8.75
C SER A 72 -2.42 -10.69 8.10
N ILE A 73 -1.72 -9.57 7.87
CA ILE A 73 -2.24 -8.43 7.13
C ILE A 73 -1.09 -7.74 6.42
N ASP A 74 -1.32 -7.37 5.17
CA ASP A 74 -0.35 -6.71 4.30
C ASP A 74 -0.97 -5.50 3.62
N ALA A 75 -0.16 -4.47 3.36
CA ALA A 75 -0.47 -3.33 2.53
C ALA A 75 0.61 -3.16 1.46
N TYR A 76 0.22 -2.92 0.22
CA TYR A 76 1.15 -2.76 -0.89
C TYR A 76 0.51 -1.96 -2.03
N ILE A 77 1.34 -1.41 -2.91
CA ILE A 77 0.88 -0.73 -4.11
C ILE A 77 1.04 -1.62 -5.35
N SER A 78 0.15 -1.46 -6.34
CA SER A 78 0.38 -2.03 -7.65
C SER A 78 1.37 -1.14 -8.41
N GLY A 79 2.59 -1.66 -8.65
CA GLY A 79 3.67 -0.93 -9.32
C GLY A 79 3.49 -0.83 -10.84
N SER A 80 2.32 -0.36 -11.32
CA SER A 80 2.04 -0.15 -12.74
C SER A 80 2.53 1.21 -13.21
N VAL A 81 2.78 1.34 -14.52
CA VAL A 81 3.13 2.63 -15.14
C VAL A 81 1.94 3.60 -15.06
N ASP A 82 0.74 3.09 -15.39
CA ASP A 82 -0.52 3.82 -15.32
C ASP A 82 -1.02 3.92 -13.86
N ALA A 83 -2.13 4.65 -13.66
CA ALA A 83 -2.80 4.72 -12.36
C ALA A 83 -3.07 3.32 -11.81
N GLY A 84 -2.73 3.12 -10.55
CA GLY A 84 -2.77 1.83 -9.89
C GLY A 84 -3.72 1.79 -8.71
N LEU A 85 -3.51 0.78 -7.85
CA LEU A 85 -4.28 0.57 -6.63
C LEU A 85 -3.35 0.43 -5.43
N PHE A 86 -3.78 1.02 -4.33
CA PHE A 86 -3.26 0.73 -3.00
C PHE A 86 -4.08 -0.40 -2.41
N HIS A 87 -3.45 -1.51 -2.06
CA HIS A 87 -4.09 -2.72 -1.58
C HIS A 87 -3.84 -2.92 -0.10
N ILE A 88 -4.87 -3.39 0.61
CA ILE A 88 -4.74 -3.96 1.94
C ILE A 88 -5.42 -5.33 1.89
N SER A 89 -4.72 -6.37 2.31
CA SER A 89 -5.26 -7.73 2.36
C SER A 89 -4.93 -8.37 3.69
N GLY A 90 -5.91 -9.02 4.31
CA GLY A 90 -5.70 -9.61 5.62
C GLY A 90 -6.57 -10.84 5.86
N LYS A 91 -6.05 -11.73 6.71
CA LYS A 91 -6.77 -12.90 7.21
C LYS A 91 -7.11 -12.66 8.67
N PRO A 92 -8.40 -12.45 9.01
CA PRO A 92 -8.82 -12.30 10.40
C PRO A 92 -8.44 -13.51 11.25
N SER A 93 -8.21 -13.28 12.53
CA SER A 93 -8.01 -14.35 13.51
C SER A 93 -9.30 -15.12 13.75
N ALA A 94 -9.21 -16.35 14.26
CA ALA A 94 -10.38 -17.16 14.58
C ALA A 94 -11.33 -16.42 15.56
N GLY A 95 -12.61 -16.36 15.19
CA GLY A 95 -13.63 -15.67 15.98
C GLY A 95 -13.77 -14.16 15.74
N VAL A 96 -12.93 -13.57 14.89
CA VAL A 96 -13.03 -12.16 14.47
C VAL A 96 -13.86 -12.07 13.18
N SER A 97 -14.91 -11.25 13.19
CA SER A 97 -15.71 -11.04 11.99
C SER A 97 -15.01 -10.12 10.97
N LEU A 98 -15.40 -10.22 9.69
CA LEU A 98 -14.84 -9.35 8.64
C LEU A 98 -15.17 -7.88 8.89
N GLU A 99 -16.32 -7.58 9.50
CA GLU A 99 -16.74 -6.23 9.87
C GLU A 99 -15.85 -5.65 10.98
N GLN A 100 -15.51 -6.45 12.00
CA GLN A 100 -14.57 -6.06 13.04
C GLN A 100 -13.16 -5.85 12.48
N ALA A 101 -12.74 -6.73 11.59
CA ALA A 101 -11.45 -6.65 10.91
C ALA A 101 -11.34 -5.37 10.07
N GLU A 102 -12.36 -5.07 9.25
CA GLU A 102 -12.42 -3.85 8.44
C GLU A 102 -12.41 -2.58 9.32
N ALA A 103 -13.23 -2.54 10.37
CA ALA A 103 -13.28 -1.38 11.27
C ALA A 103 -11.91 -1.09 11.89
N ALA A 104 -11.16 -2.13 12.29
CA ALA A 104 -9.83 -1.97 12.83
C ALA A 104 -8.80 -1.45 11.80
N VAL A 105 -8.91 -1.88 10.54
CA VAL A 105 -8.06 -1.34 9.47
C VAL A 105 -8.40 0.14 9.22
N ARG A 106 -9.69 0.49 9.13
CA ARG A 106 -10.13 1.87 8.93
C ARG A 106 -9.62 2.79 10.05
N GLU A 107 -9.65 2.34 11.31
CA GLU A 107 -9.09 3.09 12.44
C GLU A 107 -7.61 3.45 12.21
N GLU A 108 -6.80 2.52 11.70
CA GLU A 108 -5.40 2.78 11.40
C GLU A 108 -5.21 3.74 10.20
N LEU A 109 -6.07 3.64 9.17
CA LEU A 109 -6.05 4.57 8.05
C LEU A 109 -6.49 5.98 8.46
N GLU A 110 -7.50 6.10 9.31
CA GLU A 110 -7.98 7.37 9.87
C GLU A 110 -6.89 8.06 10.70
N ARG A 111 -6.10 7.31 11.48
CA ARG A 111 -4.94 7.88 12.20
C ARG A 111 -3.93 8.50 11.24
N LEU A 112 -3.63 7.87 10.10
CA LEU A 112 -2.75 8.43 9.08
C LEU A 112 -3.29 9.72 8.44
N GLN A 113 -4.62 9.85 8.38
CA GLN A 113 -5.27 11.07 7.87
C GLN A 113 -5.27 12.21 8.91
N GLN A 114 -5.41 11.89 10.19
CA GLN A 114 -5.58 12.87 11.26
C GLN A 114 -4.26 13.32 11.88
N GLU A 115 -3.31 12.42 11.99
CA GLU A 115 -2.04 12.64 12.68
C GLU A 115 -0.86 12.56 11.70
N PRO A 116 0.08 13.50 11.74
CA PRO A 116 1.30 13.37 10.95
C PRO A 116 2.11 12.16 11.41
N VAL A 117 2.77 11.52 10.47
CA VAL A 117 3.71 10.42 10.77
C VAL A 117 4.90 10.96 11.57
N ASP A 118 5.31 10.23 12.60
CA ASP A 118 6.49 10.56 13.39
C ASP A 118 7.76 10.53 12.51
N GLU A 119 8.61 11.53 12.69
CA GLU A 119 9.85 11.68 11.89
C GLU A 119 10.79 10.47 12.04
N GLN A 120 10.88 9.85 13.21
CA GLN A 120 11.74 8.68 13.41
C GLN A 120 11.16 7.46 12.68
N GLU A 121 9.84 7.32 12.67
CA GLU A 121 9.15 6.26 11.92
C GLU A 121 9.35 6.44 10.41
N LEU A 122 9.21 7.65 9.90
CA LEU A 122 9.45 7.99 8.51
C LEU A 122 10.91 7.72 8.10
N GLU A 123 11.87 8.19 8.89
CA GLU A 123 13.29 7.96 8.65
C GLU A 123 13.67 6.46 8.66
N LYS A 124 13.05 5.67 9.54
CA LYS A 124 13.24 4.22 9.56
C LYS A 124 12.83 3.57 8.24
N VAL A 125 11.67 3.97 7.68
CA VAL A 125 11.19 3.43 6.39
C VAL A 125 12.11 3.85 5.25
N LYS A 126 12.49 5.13 5.18
CA LYS A 126 13.44 5.64 4.18
C LYS A 126 14.79 4.92 4.23
N ASN A 127 15.34 4.73 5.43
CA ASN A 127 16.61 4.01 5.62
C ASN A 127 16.52 2.56 5.17
N LYS A 128 15.38 1.91 5.42
CA LYS A 128 15.13 0.54 4.97
C LYS A 128 15.07 0.47 3.44
N PHE A 129 14.36 1.39 2.78
CA PHE A 129 14.30 1.46 1.34
C PHE A 129 15.71 1.63 0.74
N GLU A 130 16.45 2.65 1.20
CA GLU A 130 17.82 2.92 0.73
C GLU A 130 18.74 1.70 0.90
N SER A 131 18.69 1.06 2.06
CA SER A 131 19.46 -0.17 2.31
C SER A 131 19.08 -1.28 1.32
N THR A 132 17.79 -1.46 1.06
CA THR A 132 17.30 -2.46 0.10
C THR A 132 17.81 -2.18 -1.32
N GLN A 133 17.81 -0.91 -1.73
CA GLN A 133 18.34 -0.49 -3.03
C GLN A 133 19.86 -0.72 -3.13
N ILE A 134 20.62 -0.33 -2.10
CA ILE A 134 22.07 -0.52 -2.09
C ILE A 134 22.42 -2.01 -2.20
N PHE A 135 21.78 -2.86 -1.40
CA PHE A 135 22.01 -4.31 -1.45
C PHE A 135 21.48 -4.96 -2.73
N GLY A 136 20.35 -4.46 -3.26
CA GLY A 136 19.80 -4.91 -4.53
C GLY A 136 20.75 -4.67 -5.70
N ASN A 137 21.44 -3.53 -5.69
CA ASN A 137 22.37 -3.13 -6.74
C ASN A 137 23.72 -3.89 -6.74
N ILE A 138 23.96 -4.75 -5.75
CA ILE A 138 25.08 -5.71 -5.80
C ILE A 138 24.85 -6.76 -6.89
N ASN A 139 23.60 -7.06 -7.21
CA ASN A 139 23.25 -8.02 -8.25
C ASN A 139 23.11 -7.32 -9.60
N TYR A 140 23.99 -7.67 -10.55
CA TYR A 140 23.99 -7.08 -11.91
C TYR A 140 22.67 -7.30 -12.66
N LEU A 141 21.97 -8.40 -12.45
CA LEU A 141 20.65 -8.63 -13.06
C LEU A 141 19.61 -7.62 -12.54
N ASN A 142 19.63 -7.32 -11.25
CA ASN A 142 18.74 -6.30 -10.68
C ASN A 142 19.03 -4.92 -11.28
N VAL A 143 20.31 -4.55 -11.36
CA VAL A 143 20.73 -3.29 -11.98
C VAL A 143 20.26 -3.21 -13.43
N ALA A 144 20.48 -4.27 -14.23
CA ALA A 144 20.06 -4.31 -15.63
C ALA A 144 18.52 -4.21 -15.78
N THR A 145 17.77 -4.90 -14.90
CA THR A 145 16.30 -4.85 -14.88
C THR A 145 15.80 -3.45 -14.51
N ASN A 146 16.39 -2.83 -13.49
CA ASN A 146 16.03 -1.47 -13.08
C ASN A 146 16.36 -0.44 -14.17
N LEU A 147 17.52 -0.52 -14.79
CA LEU A 147 17.89 0.34 -15.93
C LEU A 147 16.89 0.20 -17.08
N ALA A 148 16.53 -1.03 -17.44
CA ALA A 148 15.54 -1.29 -18.49
C ALA A 148 14.16 -0.75 -18.11
N TRP A 149 13.76 -0.82 -16.84
CA TRP A 149 12.53 -0.26 -16.35
C TRP A 149 12.51 1.28 -16.45
N PHE A 150 13.56 1.94 -15.98
CA PHE A 150 13.66 3.40 -16.07
C PHE A 150 13.78 3.88 -17.52
N GLU A 151 14.43 3.12 -18.40
CA GLU A 151 14.44 3.43 -19.82
C GLU A 151 13.05 3.32 -20.45
N LEU A 152 12.25 2.31 -20.05
CA LEU A 152 10.86 2.18 -20.48
C LEU A 152 10.00 3.36 -20.01
N LEU A 153 10.28 3.91 -18.83
CA LEU A 153 9.64 5.12 -18.29
C LEU A 153 10.15 6.42 -18.98
N GLY A 154 11.17 6.34 -19.80
CA GLY A 154 11.67 7.41 -20.63
C GLY A 154 13.08 7.93 -20.28
N ARG A 155 13.68 7.55 -19.13
CA ARG A 155 15.01 8.03 -18.73
C ARG A 155 15.71 7.07 -17.78
N ALA A 156 16.64 6.24 -18.28
CA ALA A 156 17.44 5.32 -17.48
C ALA A 156 18.23 6.02 -16.34
N GLU A 157 18.69 7.26 -16.57
CA GLU A 157 19.40 8.08 -15.58
C GLU A 157 18.58 8.43 -14.34
N ASP A 158 17.25 8.34 -14.39
CA ASP A 158 16.38 8.57 -13.24
C ASP A 158 16.47 7.47 -12.17
N MET A 159 17.04 6.30 -12.51
CA MET A 159 17.37 5.26 -11.56
C MET A 159 18.29 5.77 -10.43
N GLU A 160 19.27 6.61 -10.76
CA GLU A 160 20.19 7.17 -9.76
C GLU A 160 19.52 8.17 -8.82
N LYS A 161 18.39 8.77 -9.25
CA LYS A 161 17.64 9.77 -8.46
C LYS A 161 16.53 9.16 -7.62
N GLU A 162 16.29 7.86 -7.73
CA GLU A 162 15.17 7.21 -7.06
C GLU A 162 15.28 7.35 -5.53
N VAL A 163 16.45 7.09 -4.96
CA VAL A 163 16.69 7.25 -3.51
C VAL A 163 16.41 8.68 -3.05
N ASP A 164 16.83 9.68 -3.82
CA ASP A 164 16.60 11.10 -3.48
C ASP A 164 15.11 11.43 -3.48
N ARG A 165 14.32 10.84 -4.38
CA ARG A 165 12.85 11.01 -4.44
C ARG A 165 12.19 10.44 -3.18
N TYR A 166 12.59 9.25 -2.72
CA TYR A 166 12.12 8.70 -1.45
C TYR A 166 12.55 9.55 -0.25
N ARG A 167 13.80 10.02 -0.25
CA ARG A 167 14.32 10.90 0.79
C ARG A 167 13.59 12.24 0.88
N ALA A 168 13.11 12.77 -0.24
CA ALA A 168 12.38 14.03 -0.32
C ALA A 168 10.95 13.96 0.24
N VAL A 169 10.37 12.77 0.42
CA VAL A 169 9.01 12.61 0.96
C VAL A 169 8.95 13.13 2.40
N THR A 170 7.93 13.92 2.71
CA THR A 170 7.72 14.51 4.04
C THR A 170 6.52 13.92 4.75
N ALA A 171 6.47 14.01 6.09
CA ALA A 171 5.32 13.59 6.88
C ALA A 171 4.02 14.31 6.46
N GLY A 172 4.10 15.61 6.13
CA GLY A 172 2.96 16.37 5.61
C GLY A 172 2.47 15.88 4.24
N GLN A 173 3.38 15.43 3.36
CA GLN A 173 2.99 14.82 2.09
C GLN A 173 2.30 13.48 2.31
N LEU A 174 2.79 12.64 3.22
CA LEU A 174 2.15 11.36 3.58
C LEU A 174 0.73 11.57 4.10
N GLN A 175 0.54 12.53 5.01
CA GLN A 175 -0.77 12.86 5.55
C GLN A 175 -1.75 13.33 4.45
N ARG A 176 -1.33 14.24 3.59
CA ARG A 176 -2.12 14.72 2.46
C ARG A 176 -2.51 13.58 1.51
N VAL A 177 -1.57 12.70 1.19
CA VAL A 177 -1.82 11.53 0.33
C VAL A 177 -2.79 10.56 1.01
N ALA A 178 -2.63 10.28 2.31
CA ALA A 178 -3.56 9.45 3.07
C ALA A 178 -4.98 10.06 3.07
N GLN A 179 -5.11 11.37 3.27
CA GLN A 179 -6.40 12.08 3.22
C GLN A 179 -7.09 11.99 1.86
N SER A 180 -6.31 12.04 0.77
CA SER A 180 -6.88 11.95 -0.58
C SER A 180 -7.22 10.51 -0.99
N ALA A 181 -6.39 9.55 -0.63
CA ALA A 181 -6.49 8.16 -1.06
C ALA A 181 -7.52 7.36 -0.26
N PHE A 182 -7.50 7.48 1.09
CA PHE A 182 -8.31 6.63 1.96
C PHE A 182 -9.67 7.22 2.29
N ARG A 183 -10.21 8.06 1.39
CA ARG A 183 -11.61 8.49 1.44
C ARG A 183 -12.53 7.30 1.22
N GLN A 184 -13.67 7.29 1.89
CA GLN A 184 -14.61 6.18 1.81
C GLN A 184 -15.06 5.92 0.36
N GLU A 185 -15.41 6.96 -0.39
CA GLU A 185 -15.86 6.87 -1.77
C GLU A 185 -14.80 6.32 -2.75
N ASN A 186 -13.52 6.38 -2.39
CA ASN A 186 -12.40 5.82 -3.18
C ASN A 186 -12.15 4.34 -2.89
N GLY A 187 -12.88 3.76 -1.93
CA GLY A 187 -12.68 2.40 -1.45
C GLY A 187 -13.44 1.34 -2.24
N VAL A 188 -12.80 0.20 -2.43
CA VAL A 188 -13.42 -1.06 -2.89
C VAL A 188 -13.16 -2.11 -1.85
N ILE A 189 -14.22 -2.68 -1.26
CA ILE A 189 -14.13 -3.64 -0.16
C ILE A 189 -14.65 -4.99 -0.62
N LEU A 190 -13.86 -6.03 -0.46
CA LEU A 190 -14.24 -7.41 -0.76
C LEU A 190 -14.16 -8.26 0.51
N TYR A 191 -15.29 -8.82 0.92
CA TYR A 191 -15.40 -9.88 1.90
C TYR A 191 -15.34 -11.23 1.20
N TYR A 192 -14.24 -11.93 1.35
CA TYR A 192 -14.06 -13.25 0.78
C TYR A 192 -14.28 -14.28 1.87
N LYS A 193 -15.50 -14.85 1.91
CA LYS A 193 -15.98 -15.71 2.99
C LYS A 193 -15.79 -17.19 2.67
N LYS A 194 -15.44 -17.92 3.72
CA LYS A 194 -15.49 -19.37 3.70
C LYS A 194 -16.95 -19.83 3.58
N GLN A 195 -17.23 -20.67 2.57
CA GLN A 195 -18.52 -21.32 2.45
C GLN A 195 -18.72 -22.30 3.61
N VAL A 196 -19.82 -22.12 4.37
CA VAL A 196 -20.22 -23.06 5.42
C VAL A 196 -20.90 -24.25 4.73
N SER A 197 -20.31 -25.45 4.85
CA SER A 197 -20.88 -26.70 4.34
C SER A 197 -21.99 -27.19 5.25
#